data_54af99a8425714c4b925570920afdd24
#
_entry.id   54af99a8425714c4b925570920afdd24
#
_cell.length_a   1.000
_cell.length_b   1.000
_cell.length_c   1.000
_cell.angle_alpha   90.00
_cell.angle_beta   90.00
_cell.angle_gamma   90.00
#
_symmetry.space_group_name_H-M   'P 1'
#
loop_
_entity.id
_entity.type
_entity.pdbx_description
1 polymer ?
#
loop_
_entity_poly.entity_id
_entity_poly.type
_entity_poly.pdbx_seq_one_letter_code
_entity_poly.pdbx_strand_id
1 'polypeptide(L)'
;MIALTHVRVIDGTGAAPREDQTVVISKGKIESVSDAASANVPQDALVLDLHGYSVIPGLVGMHDHMFYPMGNGIFGEMAFSYPRLYLAGGVTTIRTTVDRAPHRS
;
A
#
# COMPACT_ATOMS: atom_id res chain seq x y z
N MET A 1 13.98 9.92 1.52
CA MET A 1 14.23 8.48 1.63
C MET A 1 13.68 7.98 2.96
N ILE A 2 13.18 6.75 3.04
CA ILE A 2 12.62 6.16 4.27
C ILE A 2 13.25 4.78 4.44
N ALA A 3 13.65 4.45 5.67
CA ALA A 3 14.11 3.12 6.03
C ALA A 3 13.20 2.55 7.14
N LEU A 4 12.58 1.41 6.87
CA LEU A 4 11.83 0.63 7.85
C LEU A 4 12.78 -0.43 8.40
N THR A 5 13.13 -0.36 9.68
CA THR A 5 14.12 -1.25 10.29
C THR A 5 13.47 -2.25 11.25
N HIS A 6 14.12 -3.40 11.42
CA HIS A 6 13.70 -4.47 12.33
C HIS A 6 12.29 -5.00 12.05
N VAL A 7 11.88 -5.06 10.79
CA VAL A 7 10.57 -5.56 10.38
C VAL A 7 10.61 -7.04 9.99
N ARG A 8 9.49 -7.73 10.20
CA ARG A 8 9.23 -9.00 9.52
C ARG A 8 8.70 -8.71 8.11
N VAL A 9 9.29 -9.29 7.08
CA VAL A 9 8.82 -9.14 5.69
C VAL A 9 8.11 -10.39 5.23
N ILE A 10 6.86 -10.23 4.78
CA ILE A 10 6.04 -11.26 4.13
C ILE A 10 5.78 -10.76 2.72
N ASP A 11 6.48 -11.29 1.72
CA ASP A 11 6.52 -10.72 0.37
C ASP A 11 5.39 -11.19 -0.56
N GLY A 12 4.52 -12.07 -0.09
CA GLY A 12 3.38 -12.58 -0.86
C GLY A 12 3.73 -13.66 -1.89
N THR A 13 4.98 -14.12 -1.95
CA THR A 13 5.40 -15.18 -2.89
C THR A 13 5.04 -16.59 -2.41
N GLY A 14 4.60 -16.73 -1.17
CA GLY A 14 4.40 -18.02 -0.50
C GLY A 14 5.66 -18.56 0.20
N ALA A 15 6.78 -17.85 0.12
CA ALA A 15 7.98 -18.16 0.89
C ALA A 15 7.77 -17.87 2.38
N ALA A 16 8.62 -18.47 3.24
CA ALA A 16 8.61 -18.18 4.65
C ALA A 16 8.90 -16.70 4.92
N PRO A 17 8.24 -16.09 5.93
CA PRO A 17 8.55 -14.72 6.35
C PRO A 17 10.03 -14.56 6.68
N ARG A 18 10.60 -13.41 6.30
CA ARG A 18 11.95 -13.03 6.67
C ARG A 18 11.92 -12.13 7.89
N GLU A 19 12.57 -12.54 8.95
CA GLU A 19 12.66 -11.80 10.20
C GLU A 19 13.76 -10.75 10.14
N ASP A 20 13.66 -9.72 10.99
CA ASP A 20 14.69 -8.70 11.24
C ASP A 20 15.26 -8.10 9.95
N GLN A 21 14.38 -7.62 9.11
CA GLN A 21 14.74 -7.00 7.83
C GLN A 21 14.74 -5.48 7.91
N THR A 22 15.52 -4.87 7.02
CA THR A 22 15.45 -3.44 6.71
C THR A 22 14.95 -3.24 5.29
N VAL A 23 13.91 -2.42 5.14
CA VAL A 23 13.34 -2.04 3.83
C VAL A 23 13.67 -0.57 3.59
N VAL A 24 14.41 -0.28 2.52
CA VAL A 24 14.73 1.09 2.10
C VAL A 24 13.83 1.49 0.95
N ILE A 25 13.18 2.65 1.10
CA ILE A 25 12.25 3.21 0.13
C ILE A 25 12.78 4.55 -0.35
N SER A 26 12.92 4.69 -1.66
CA SER A 26 13.37 5.93 -2.30
C SER A 26 12.54 6.22 -3.53
N LYS A 27 12.16 7.48 -3.72
CA LYS A 27 11.38 7.96 -4.88
C LYS A 27 10.16 7.10 -5.21
N GLY A 28 9.44 6.65 -4.17
CA GLY A 28 8.24 5.83 -4.31
C GLY A 28 8.48 4.37 -4.71
N LYS A 29 9.70 3.88 -4.61
CA LYS A 29 10.08 2.50 -4.93
C LYS A 29 10.83 1.86 -3.76
N ILE A 30 10.67 0.55 -3.61
CA ILE A 30 11.54 -0.24 -2.74
C ILE A 30 12.89 -0.35 -3.42
N GLU A 31 13.92 0.18 -2.77
CA GLU A 31 15.30 0.18 -3.29
C GLU A 31 16.04 -1.07 -2.84
N SER A 32 15.85 -1.48 -1.59
CA SER A 32 16.45 -2.69 -1.06
C SER A 32 15.61 -3.31 0.06
N VAL A 33 15.77 -4.62 0.23
CA VAL A 33 15.30 -5.39 1.38
C VAL A 33 16.47 -6.29 1.79
N SER A 34 17.00 -6.11 2.99
CA SER A 34 18.18 -6.82 3.48
C SER A 34 18.10 -7.10 4.97
N ASP A 35 18.92 -8.01 5.47
CA ASP A 35 19.02 -8.25 6.91
C ASP A 35 19.44 -6.98 7.64
N ALA A 36 18.81 -6.70 8.78
CA ALA A 36 19.06 -5.46 9.53
C ALA A 36 20.53 -5.29 9.91
N ALA A 37 21.22 -6.39 10.24
CA ALA A 37 22.64 -6.38 10.61
C ALA A 37 23.60 -5.97 9.48
N SER A 38 23.17 -6.12 8.21
CA SER A 38 23.98 -5.80 7.03
C SER A 38 23.42 -4.66 6.17
N ALA A 39 22.30 -4.09 6.61
CA ALA A 39 21.60 -3.06 5.85
C ALA A 39 22.43 -1.78 5.73
N ASN A 40 22.57 -1.27 4.52
CA ASN A 40 23.12 0.05 4.27
C ASN A 40 21.99 1.08 4.28
N VAL A 41 21.79 1.72 5.43
CA VAL A 41 20.79 2.78 5.59
C VAL A 41 21.45 4.13 5.31
N PRO A 42 20.98 4.89 4.31
CA PRO A 42 21.51 6.21 4.03
C PRO A 42 21.35 7.16 5.21
N GLN A 43 22.35 8.01 5.43
CA GLN A 43 22.39 8.93 6.60
C GLN A 43 21.24 9.95 6.59
N ASP A 44 20.73 10.31 5.43
CA ASP A 44 19.62 11.26 5.25
C ASP A 44 18.23 10.59 5.24
N ALA A 45 18.16 9.28 5.46
CA ALA A 45 16.89 8.58 5.51
C ALA A 45 16.13 8.86 6.81
N LEU A 46 14.82 9.03 6.70
CA LEU A 46 13.92 8.91 7.84
C LEU A 46 13.87 7.44 8.26
N VAL A 47 14.41 7.14 9.43
CA VAL A 47 14.44 5.78 9.97
C VAL A 47 13.22 5.58 10.87
N LEU A 48 12.46 4.54 10.59
CA LEU A 48 11.35 4.05 11.41
C LEU A 48 11.73 2.68 11.95
N ASP A 49 12.00 2.59 13.25
CA ASP A 49 12.17 1.31 13.93
C ASP A 49 10.80 0.68 14.17
N LEU A 50 10.56 -0.43 13.52
CA LEU A 50 9.28 -1.13 13.52
C LEU A 50 9.41 -2.56 14.08
N HIS A 51 10.22 -2.73 15.11
CA HIS A 51 10.36 -3.99 15.81
C HIS A 51 8.98 -4.52 16.27
N GLY A 52 8.69 -5.78 15.95
CA GLY A 52 7.38 -6.42 16.23
C GLY A 52 6.31 -6.19 15.17
N TYR A 53 6.58 -5.38 14.15
CA TYR A 53 5.67 -5.17 13.03
C TYR A 53 6.03 -6.05 11.83
N SER A 54 5.02 -6.31 11.00
CA SER A 54 5.19 -7.00 9.73
C SER A 54 4.90 -6.06 8.58
N VAL A 55 5.72 -6.15 7.53
CA VAL A 55 5.50 -5.47 6.24
C VAL A 55 4.98 -6.50 5.25
N ILE A 56 3.87 -6.17 4.63
CA ILE A 56 3.22 -6.99 3.58
C ILE A 56 3.03 -6.13 2.32
N PRO A 57 2.88 -6.73 1.13
CA PRO A 57 2.40 -6.01 -0.04
C PRO A 57 1.05 -5.35 0.23
N GLY A 58 0.80 -4.20 -0.40
CA GLY A 58 -0.51 -3.58 -0.33
C GLY A 58 -1.60 -4.51 -0.82
N LEU A 59 -2.76 -4.47 -0.19
CA LEU A 59 -3.90 -5.32 -0.54
C LEU A 59 -4.44 -4.94 -1.92
N VAL A 60 -4.96 -5.93 -2.64
CA VAL A 60 -5.58 -5.76 -3.95
C VAL A 60 -7.07 -6.05 -3.84
N GLY A 61 -7.90 -5.03 -4.06
CA GLY A 61 -9.34 -5.18 -4.19
C GLY A 61 -9.69 -5.68 -5.59
N MET A 62 -10.25 -6.89 -5.68
CA MET A 62 -10.55 -7.52 -6.97
C MET A 62 -11.93 -7.18 -7.51
N HIS A 63 -12.80 -6.60 -6.67
CA HIS A 63 -14.15 -6.19 -7.02
C HIS A 63 -14.54 -4.97 -6.19
N ASP A 64 -14.20 -3.80 -6.68
CA ASP A 64 -14.44 -2.55 -6.00
C ASP A 64 -15.16 -1.54 -6.90
N HIS A 65 -15.75 -0.53 -6.29
CA HIS A 65 -16.44 0.55 -6.98
C HIS A 65 -15.94 1.90 -6.49
N MET A 66 -15.91 2.86 -7.40
CA MET A 66 -15.62 4.27 -7.09
C MET A 66 -16.90 5.10 -6.99
N PHE A 67 -18.07 4.47 -7.17
CA PHE A 67 -19.39 5.08 -7.08
C PHE A 67 -20.30 4.24 -6.18
N TYR A 68 -21.18 4.94 -5.45
CA TYR A 68 -22.12 4.29 -4.54
C TYR A 68 -23.47 5.02 -4.58
N PRO A 69 -24.57 4.35 -4.19
CA PRO A 69 -25.86 4.99 -4.10
C PRO A 69 -25.84 6.09 -3.03
N MET A 70 -26.20 7.29 -3.41
CA MET A 70 -26.31 8.46 -2.53
C MET A 70 -27.74 8.72 -2.03
N GLY A 71 -28.68 7.84 -2.35
CA GLY A 71 -30.11 7.99 -2.10
C GLY A 71 -30.91 8.43 -3.33
N ASN A 72 -32.23 8.26 -3.30
CA ASN A 72 -33.16 8.62 -4.38
C ASN A 72 -32.77 8.13 -5.79
N GLY A 73 -32.11 6.96 -5.87
CA GLY A 73 -31.65 6.40 -7.15
C GLY A 73 -30.43 7.09 -7.77
N ILE A 74 -29.82 8.04 -7.07
CA ILE A 74 -28.62 8.76 -7.52
C ILE A 74 -27.40 7.96 -7.11
N PHE A 75 -26.51 7.71 -8.07
CA PHE A 75 -25.18 7.16 -7.83
C PHE A 75 -24.15 8.29 -7.98
N GLY A 76 -23.39 8.50 -6.94
CA GLY A 76 -22.31 9.50 -6.94
C GLY A 76 -20.95 8.85 -7.11
N GLU A 77 -20.15 9.35 -8.02
CA GLU A 77 -18.74 9.02 -8.11
C GLU A 77 -17.99 9.82 -7.06
N MET A 78 -17.18 9.13 -6.26
CA MET A 78 -16.46 9.72 -5.14
C MET A 78 -14.95 9.51 -5.29
N ALA A 79 -14.43 9.88 -6.46
CA ALA A 79 -13.03 9.71 -6.85
C ALA A 79 -12.02 10.36 -5.89
N PHE A 80 -12.48 11.27 -5.05
CA PHE A 80 -11.62 11.94 -4.07
C PHE A 80 -11.61 11.23 -2.71
N SER A 81 -12.73 10.70 -2.26
CA SER A 81 -12.90 10.13 -0.92
C SER A 81 -12.53 8.65 -0.86
N TYR A 82 -13.02 7.85 -1.80
CA TYR A 82 -12.81 6.40 -1.77
C TYR A 82 -11.36 5.96 -1.89
N PRO A 83 -10.51 6.54 -2.76
CA PRO A 83 -9.09 6.17 -2.79
C PRO A 83 -8.39 6.35 -1.45
N ARG A 84 -8.76 7.38 -0.70
CA ARG A 84 -8.22 7.62 0.65
C ARG A 84 -8.68 6.59 1.66
N LEU A 85 -9.95 6.18 1.59
CA LEU A 85 -10.48 5.12 2.45
C LEU A 85 -9.84 3.77 2.13
N TYR A 86 -9.68 3.44 0.85
CA TYR A 86 -8.97 2.24 0.42
C TYR A 86 -7.53 2.24 0.95
N LEU A 87 -6.79 3.32 0.76
CA LEU A 87 -5.42 3.45 1.26
C LEU A 87 -5.36 3.37 2.78
N ALA A 88 -6.30 3.99 3.49
CA ALA A 88 -6.39 3.89 4.94
C ALA A 88 -6.65 2.45 5.43
N GLY A 89 -7.32 1.64 4.62
CA GLY A 89 -7.52 0.21 4.85
C GLY A 89 -6.39 -0.68 4.33
N GLY A 90 -5.30 -0.10 3.79
CA GLY A 90 -4.16 -0.84 3.24
C GLY A 90 -4.38 -1.37 1.81
N VAL A 91 -5.47 -0.99 1.14
CA VAL A 91 -5.74 -1.37 -0.25
C VAL A 91 -5.04 -0.38 -1.17
N THR A 92 -4.04 -0.83 -1.91
CA THR A 92 -3.20 0.01 -2.79
C THR A 92 -3.53 -0.14 -4.27
N THR A 93 -4.28 -1.17 -4.62
CA THR A 93 -4.71 -1.46 -5.98
C THR A 93 -6.14 -1.95 -5.97
N ILE A 94 -6.96 -1.42 -6.86
CA ILE A 94 -8.35 -1.87 -7.01
C ILE A 94 -8.64 -2.24 -8.46
N ARG A 95 -9.51 -3.23 -8.64
CA ARG A 95 -10.16 -3.52 -9.92
C ARG A 95 -11.60 -3.04 -9.84
N THR A 96 -11.92 -1.98 -10.54
CA THR A 96 -13.31 -1.53 -10.68
C THR A 96 -14.01 -2.37 -11.74
N THR A 97 -15.23 -2.83 -11.45
CA THR A 97 -15.99 -3.73 -12.32
C THR A 97 -16.93 -2.99 -13.26
N VAL A 98 -17.24 -1.73 -12.95
CA VAL A 98 -18.07 -0.86 -13.82
C VAL A 98 -17.49 0.54 -13.78
N ASP A 99 -17.14 1.05 -14.93
CA ASP A 99 -16.77 2.45 -15.11
C ASP A 99 -17.98 3.15 -15.77
N ARG A 100 -18.60 4.09 -15.09
CA ARG A 100 -19.55 4.98 -15.76
C ARG A 100 -18.73 6.01 -16.51
N ALA A 101 -18.65 5.86 -17.81
CA ALA A 101 -18.17 6.93 -18.66
C ALA A 101 -18.93 8.23 -18.29
N PRO A 102 -18.24 9.37 -18.15
CA PRO A 102 -18.93 10.63 -17.88
C PRO A 102 -19.96 10.85 -18.99
N HIS A 103 -21.22 11.03 -18.59
CA HIS A 103 -22.25 11.51 -19.52
C HIS A 103 -21.73 12.83 -20.09
N ARG A 104 -21.33 12.82 -21.35
CA ARG A 104 -21.12 14.05 -22.10
C ARG A 104 -22.52 14.66 -22.30
N SER A 105 -22.83 15.67 -21.51
CA SER A 105 -23.92 16.62 -21.78
C SER A 105 -23.51 17.56 -22.89
#